data_d9177af06dab92a9e742258cffbd8a77
#
_entry.id   d9177af06dab92a9e742258cffbd8a77
#
_cell.length_a   1.000
_cell.length_b   1.000
_cell.length_c   1.000
_cell.angle_alpha   90.00
_cell.angle_beta   90.00
_cell.angle_gamma   90.00
#
_symmetry.space_group_name_H-M   'P 1'
#
loop_
_entity.id
_entity.type
_entity.pdbx_description
1 polymer ?
#
loop_
_entity_poly.entity_id
_entity_poly.type
_entity_poly.pdbx_seq_one_letter_code
_entity_poly.pdbx_strand_id
1 'polypeptide(L)'
;LDWVPINPEVMKVIYDDLMNEVGVKMLFGTVLSSVDAEDGKINAIIVTNKAGLSAYSAKVYIDCTGDGDLSAYAGAEFHLGDDDDPPSVQMSTLCFSLGGVNDEVYRSGITLHGDNRNSPIWKMKDDPKFPYITDSHFCNNPIGKGAVGFNAGHLPEFVGTDPEELSKAYMLGRKKAHDV
;
A
#
# COMPACT_ATOMS: atom_id res chain seq x y z
N LEU A 1 10.26 -17.94 -5.58
CA LEU A 1 8.96 -17.38 -5.94
C LEU A 1 9.18 -16.48 -7.15
N ASP A 2 8.55 -16.85 -8.26
CA ASP A 2 8.60 -16.04 -9.47
C ASP A 2 7.65 -14.84 -9.28
N TRP A 3 8.20 -13.66 -9.17
CA TRP A 3 7.42 -12.42 -9.09
C TRP A 3 6.85 -12.10 -10.47
N VAL A 4 5.55 -11.88 -10.54
CA VAL A 4 4.89 -11.42 -11.76
C VAL A 4 4.77 -9.89 -11.69
N PRO A 5 5.49 -9.14 -12.51
CA PRO A 5 5.34 -7.69 -12.57
C PRO A 5 3.95 -7.32 -13.13
N ILE A 6 3.33 -6.34 -12.51
CA ILE A 6 2.00 -5.86 -12.89
C ILE A 6 2.10 -4.39 -13.27
N ASN A 7 1.49 -4.03 -14.40
CA ASN A 7 1.26 -2.62 -14.71
C ASN A 7 0.02 -2.14 -13.94
N PRO A 8 0.16 -1.30 -12.90
CA PRO A 8 -0.96 -0.90 -12.05
C PRO A 8 -2.02 -0.08 -12.79
N GLU A 9 -1.64 0.67 -13.82
CA GLU A 9 -2.59 1.48 -14.58
C GLU A 9 -3.47 0.62 -15.48
N VAL A 10 -2.89 -0.39 -16.13
CA VAL A 10 -3.66 -1.38 -16.91
C VAL A 10 -4.55 -2.23 -16.01
N MET A 11 -4.07 -2.58 -14.81
CA MET A 11 -4.84 -3.35 -13.85
C MET A 11 -6.14 -2.62 -13.42
N LYS A 12 -6.10 -1.31 -13.23
CA LYS A 12 -7.29 -0.49 -12.93
C LYS A 12 -8.35 -0.64 -14.03
N VAL A 13 -7.93 -0.51 -15.30
CA VAL A 13 -8.86 -0.65 -16.43
C VAL A 13 -9.48 -2.04 -16.49
N ILE A 14 -8.67 -3.09 -16.27
CA ILE A 14 -9.16 -4.47 -16.24
C ILE A 14 -10.21 -4.67 -15.14
N TYR A 15 -9.97 -4.12 -13.94
CA TYR A 15 -10.93 -4.22 -12.84
C TYR A 15 -12.22 -3.45 -13.15
N ASP A 16 -12.12 -2.25 -13.74
CA ASP A 16 -13.30 -1.48 -14.15
C ASP A 16 -14.15 -2.27 -15.16
N ASP A 17 -13.52 -2.88 -16.16
CA ASP A 17 -14.21 -3.69 -17.17
C ASP A 17 -14.89 -4.92 -16.55
N LEU A 18 -14.18 -5.66 -15.69
CA LEU A 18 -14.72 -6.83 -15.00
C LEU A 18 -15.92 -6.48 -14.11
N MET A 19 -15.86 -5.38 -13.36
CA MET A 19 -16.96 -4.95 -12.51
C MET A 19 -18.16 -4.50 -13.32
N ASN A 20 -17.93 -3.82 -14.46
CA ASN A 20 -19.01 -3.43 -15.37
C ASN A 20 -19.66 -4.65 -16.03
N GLU A 21 -18.88 -5.65 -16.46
CA GLU A 21 -19.37 -6.87 -17.10
C GLU A 21 -20.34 -7.64 -16.18
N VAL A 22 -20.03 -7.73 -14.89
CA VAL A 22 -20.87 -8.42 -13.91
C VAL A 22 -21.94 -7.51 -13.27
N GLY A 23 -22.04 -6.26 -13.68
CA GLY A 23 -23.07 -5.33 -13.24
C GLY A 23 -22.90 -4.79 -11.82
N VAL A 24 -21.67 -4.75 -11.29
CA VAL A 24 -21.37 -4.16 -9.98
C VAL A 24 -21.46 -2.64 -10.07
N LYS A 25 -22.19 -2.02 -9.14
CA LYS A 25 -22.22 -0.55 -9.00
C LYS A 25 -21.03 -0.08 -8.21
N MET A 26 -20.07 0.55 -8.87
CA MET A 26 -18.88 1.13 -8.25
C MET A 26 -19.13 2.56 -7.77
N LEU A 27 -18.52 2.92 -6.63
CA LEU A 27 -18.54 4.28 -6.06
C LEU A 27 -17.12 4.71 -5.73
N PHE A 28 -16.43 5.32 -6.69
CA PHE A 28 -15.09 5.87 -6.49
C PHE A 28 -15.10 7.13 -5.62
N GLY A 29 -13.96 7.42 -5.00
CA GLY A 29 -13.82 8.59 -4.12
C GLY A 29 -14.75 8.55 -2.91
N THR A 30 -15.10 7.33 -2.45
CA THR A 30 -16.00 7.07 -1.35
C THR A 30 -15.27 6.28 -0.27
N VAL A 31 -15.28 6.76 0.96
CA VAL A 31 -14.55 6.19 2.09
C VAL A 31 -15.53 5.78 3.17
N LEU A 32 -15.32 4.61 3.78
CA LEU A 32 -16.05 4.18 4.96
C LEU A 32 -15.72 5.12 6.13
N SER A 33 -16.73 5.66 6.78
CA SER A 33 -16.58 6.63 7.87
C SER A 33 -17.08 6.09 9.21
N SER A 34 -18.08 5.21 9.18
CA SER A 34 -18.65 4.59 10.38
C SER A 34 -19.51 3.40 10.00
N VAL A 35 -19.91 2.62 11.00
CA VAL A 35 -20.84 1.50 10.86
C VAL A 35 -21.93 1.64 11.92
N ASP A 36 -23.17 1.53 11.48
CA ASP A 36 -24.33 1.35 12.38
C ASP A 36 -24.50 -0.15 12.61
N ALA A 37 -24.07 -0.60 13.80
CA ALA A 37 -24.16 -2.01 14.21
C ALA A 37 -24.71 -2.13 15.62
N GLU A 38 -25.52 -3.16 15.84
CA GLU A 38 -26.11 -3.50 17.14
C GLU A 38 -26.17 -5.02 17.27
N ASP A 39 -25.80 -5.52 18.43
CA ASP A 39 -25.84 -6.97 18.76
C ASP A 39 -25.14 -7.86 17.71
N GLY A 40 -23.99 -7.42 17.20
CA GLY A 40 -23.21 -8.17 16.20
C GLY A 40 -23.80 -8.16 14.79
N LYS A 41 -24.79 -7.31 14.54
CA LYS A 41 -25.43 -7.15 13.24
C LYS A 41 -25.20 -5.75 12.68
N ILE A 42 -24.74 -5.66 11.44
CA ILE A 42 -24.60 -4.39 10.72
C ILE A 42 -25.97 -4.03 10.12
N ASN A 43 -26.48 -2.86 10.48
CA ASN A 43 -27.70 -2.27 9.93
C ASN A 43 -27.38 -1.44 8.67
N ALA A 44 -26.30 -0.62 8.73
CA ALA A 44 -25.85 0.20 7.62
C ALA A 44 -24.34 0.52 7.75
N ILE A 45 -23.72 0.81 6.62
CA ILE A 45 -22.42 1.49 6.57
C ILE A 45 -22.64 2.96 6.27
N ILE A 46 -21.89 3.81 6.92
CA ILE A 46 -21.87 5.25 6.67
C ILE A 46 -20.59 5.58 5.91
N VAL A 47 -20.75 6.17 4.74
CA VAL A 47 -19.63 6.54 3.88
C VAL A 47 -19.60 8.04 3.66
N THR A 48 -18.42 8.58 3.40
CA THR A 48 -18.21 9.95 3.00
C THR A 48 -17.67 10.04 1.57
N ASN A 49 -18.16 10.99 0.82
CA ASN A 49 -17.64 11.35 -0.50
C ASN A 49 -17.91 12.84 -0.76
N LYS A 50 -17.68 13.29 -1.99
CA LYS A 50 -17.84 14.71 -2.34
C LYS A 50 -19.29 15.22 -2.22
N ALA A 51 -20.29 14.32 -2.19
CA ALA A 51 -21.69 14.68 -1.95
C ALA A 51 -22.07 14.74 -0.47
N GLY A 52 -21.13 14.42 0.43
CA GLY A 52 -21.35 14.39 1.88
C GLY A 52 -21.46 12.96 2.42
N LEU A 53 -22.18 12.82 3.54
CA LEU A 53 -22.41 11.53 4.18
C LEU A 53 -23.62 10.82 3.56
N SER A 54 -23.48 9.51 3.39
CA SER A 54 -24.56 8.64 2.91
C SER A 54 -24.55 7.32 3.69
N ALA A 55 -25.72 6.74 3.92
CA ALA A 55 -25.86 5.42 4.53
C ALA A 55 -26.30 4.40 3.48
N TYR A 56 -25.70 3.22 3.53
CA TYR A 56 -26.06 2.09 2.67
C TYR A 56 -26.34 0.86 3.51
N SER A 57 -27.50 0.22 3.26
CA SER A 57 -27.86 -1.05 3.86
C SER A 57 -27.77 -2.18 2.84
N ALA A 58 -27.39 -3.36 3.31
CA ALA A 58 -27.26 -4.56 2.50
C ALA A 58 -27.67 -5.81 3.30
N LYS A 59 -27.87 -6.91 2.59
CA LYS A 59 -28.10 -8.22 3.23
C LYS A 59 -26.81 -8.86 3.72
N VAL A 60 -25.69 -8.57 3.07
CA VAL A 60 -24.35 -9.07 3.38
C VAL A 60 -23.37 -7.92 3.17
N TYR A 61 -22.41 -7.82 4.06
CA TYR A 61 -21.29 -6.88 3.99
C TYR A 61 -20.00 -7.69 3.89
N ILE A 62 -19.10 -7.28 3.01
CA ILE A 62 -17.78 -7.89 2.82
C ILE A 62 -16.73 -6.81 3.05
N ASP A 63 -15.88 -7.02 4.04
CA ASP A 63 -14.78 -6.13 4.35
C ASP A 63 -13.59 -6.42 3.43
N CYS A 64 -13.27 -5.46 2.56
CA CYS A 64 -12.09 -5.45 1.71
C CYS A 64 -11.29 -4.17 1.92
N THR A 65 -11.44 -3.51 3.07
CA THR A 65 -10.60 -2.37 3.46
C THR A 65 -9.19 -2.84 3.77
N GLY A 66 -8.21 -1.94 3.70
CA GLY A 66 -6.81 -2.30 3.92
C GLY A 66 -6.52 -2.77 5.34
N ASP A 67 -7.24 -2.20 6.32
CA ASP A 67 -6.98 -2.41 7.75
C ASP A 67 -8.16 -3.09 8.48
N GLY A 68 -9.16 -3.61 7.77
CA GLY A 68 -10.32 -4.25 8.37
C GLY A 68 -11.29 -3.25 9.03
N ASP A 69 -11.36 -2.03 8.50
CA ASP A 69 -12.12 -0.92 9.08
C ASP A 69 -13.59 -1.25 9.31
N LEU A 70 -14.23 -1.94 8.35
CA LEU A 70 -15.62 -2.34 8.47
C LEU A 70 -15.84 -3.27 9.67
N SER A 71 -14.98 -4.26 9.81
CA SER A 71 -15.03 -5.26 10.89
C SER A 71 -14.76 -4.60 12.24
N ALA A 72 -13.73 -3.76 12.32
CA ALA A 72 -13.38 -3.03 13.55
C ALA A 72 -14.51 -2.07 13.99
N TYR A 73 -15.08 -1.30 13.05
CA TYR A 73 -16.18 -0.37 13.34
C TYR A 73 -17.47 -1.10 13.70
N ALA A 74 -17.65 -2.33 13.22
CA ALA A 74 -18.78 -3.19 13.60
C ALA A 74 -18.61 -3.87 14.98
N GLY A 75 -17.44 -3.67 15.64
CA GLY A 75 -17.16 -4.21 16.97
C GLY A 75 -16.64 -5.65 16.96
N ALA A 76 -16.10 -6.14 15.83
CA ALA A 76 -15.42 -7.42 15.79
C ALA A 76 -14.12 -7.37 16.57
N GLU A 77 -13.75 -8.47 17.23
CA GLU A 77 -12.44 -8.62 17.85
C GLU A 77 -11.34 -8.70 16.77
N PHE A 78 -10.23 -8.04 17.00
CA PHE A 78 -9.07 -8.09 16.11
C PHE A 78 -7.76 -8.01 16.91
N HIS A 79 -6.67 -8.45 16.31
CA HIS A 79 -5.33 -8.29 16.83
C HIS A 79 -4.58 -7.25 16.00
N LEU A 80 -3.83 -6.38 16.67
CA LEU A 80 -2.92 -5.43 16.05
C LEU A 80 -1.49 -5.92 16.25
N GLY A 81 -0.83 -6.33 15.16
CA GLY A 81 0.54 -6.84 15.22
C GLY A 81 0.61 -8.27 15.78
N ASP A 82 1.70 -8.56 16.48
CA ASP A 82 1.94 -9.83 17.16
C ASP A 82 1.49 -9.81 18.63
N ASP A 83 1.83 -10.86 19.38
CA ASP A 83 1.46 -11.00 20.81
C ASP A 83 2.46 -10.30 21.77
N ASP A 84 3.42 -9.52 21.25
CA ASP A 84 4.38 -8.77 22.05
C ASP A 84 3.74 -7.54 22.72
N ASP A 85 4.39 -6.97 23.72
CA ASP A 85 3.96 -5.75 24.39
C ASP A 85 5.11 -4.71 24.44
N PRO A 86 5.04 -3.62 23.64
CA PRO A 86 4.01 -3.28 22.65
C PRO A 86 4.01 -4.21 21.44
N PRO A 87 2.84 -4.41 20.81
CA PRO A 87 2.75 -5.30 19.63
C PRO A 87 3.58 -4.76 18.46
N SER A 88 4.32 -5.66 17.82
CA SER A 88 5.11 -5.36 16.63
C SER A 88 4.26 -5.55 15.39
N VAL A 89 4.24 -4.54 14.53
CA VAL A 89 3.53 -4.56 13.26
C VAL A 89 4.49 -4.78 12.10
N GLN A 90 3.99 -5.32 11.00
CA GLN A 90 4.80 -5.51 9.80
C GLN A 90 5.33 -4.16 9.29
N MET A 91 6.62 -4.08 9.01
CA MET A 91 7.23 -2.88 8.42
C MET A 91 6.59 -2.56 7.06
N SER A 92 6.29 -1.30 6.86
CA SER A 92 5.71 -0.77 5.64
C SER A 92 6.76 -0.14 4.74
N THR A 93 6.41 0.10 3.49
CA THR A 93 7.21 0.84 2.52
C THR A 93 6.32 1.80 1.74
N LEU A 94 6.88 2.88 1.24
CA LEU A 94 6.22 3.70 0.24
C LEU A 94 6.59 3.16 -1.15
N CYS A 95 5.67 2.42 -1.78
CA CYS A 95 5.86 2.00 -3.17
C CYS A 95 5.79 3.21 -4.11
N PHE A 96 6.67 3.25 -5.10
CA PHE A 96 6.71 4.31 -6.10
C PHE A 96 7.15 3.78 -7.47
N SER A 97 7.03 4.60 -8.51
CA SER A 97 7.42 4.23 -9.86
C SER A 97 8.31 5.31 -10.47
N LEU A 98 9.29 4.88 -11.26
CA LEU A 98 10.12 5.75 -12.08
C LEU A 98 9.79 5.54 -13.55
N GLY A 99 9.61 6.65 -14.27
CA GLY A 99 9.50 6.68 -15.74
C GLY A 99 10.79 7.16 -16.38
N GLY A 100 10.91 6.98 -17.70
CA GLY A 100 12.09 7.38 -18.46
C GLY A 100 13.29 6.44 -18.31
N VAL A 101 13.05 5.23 -17.80
CA VAL A 101 14.08 4.19 -17.64
C VAL A 101 14.47 3.63 -19.01
N ASN A 102 15.77 3.46 -19.24
CA ASN A 102 16.26 2.72 -20.40
C ASN A 102 16.15 1.21 -20.15
N ASP A 103 15.18 0.57 -20.80
CA ASP A 103 14.86 -0.85 -20.61
C ASP A 103 16.06 -1.79 -20.92
N GLU A 104 16.88 -1.45 -21.89
CA GLU A 104 18.05 -2.25 -22.26
C GLU A 104 19.12 -2.20 -21.18
N VAL A 105 19.43 -0.99 -20.71
CA VAL A 105 20.40 -0.78 -19.61
C VAL A 105 19.89 -1.42 -18.31
N TYR A 106 18.61 -1.29 -18.02
CA TYR A 106 18.01 -1.91 -16.83
C TYR A 106 18.12 -3.45 -16.86
N ARG A 107 17.83 -4.08 -18.01
CA ARG A 107 17.86 -5.55 -18.15
C ARG A 107 19.26 -6.13 -18.23
N SER A 108 20.22 -5.42 -18.82
CA SER A 108 21.60 -5.86 -18.96
C SER A 108 22.50 -5.45 -17.79
N GLY A 109 22.01 -4.57 -16.93
CA GLY A 109 22.73 -4.03 -15.79
C GLY A 109 22.78 -4.95 -14.58
N ILE A 110 23.26 -4.41 -13.45
CA ILE A 110 23.28 -5.10 -12.18
C ILE A 110 21.82 -5.26 -11.69
N THR A 111 21.47 -6.47 -11.24
CA THR A 111 20.16 -6.69 -10.61
C THR A 111 20.01 -5.81 -9.38
N LEU A 112 19.06 -4.89 -9.45
CA LEU A 112 18.72 -3.95 -8.37
C LEU A 112 17.82 -4.65 -7.35
N HIS A 113 18.40 -5.40 -6.42
CA HIS A 113 17.69 -6.13 -5.38
C HIS A 113 18.48 -6.17 -4.09
N GLY A 114 17.79 -6.16 -2.94
CA GLY A 114 18.42 -6.18 -1.62
C GLY A 114 19.28 -7.43 -1.37
N ASP A 115 18.92 -8.58 -1.94
CA ASP A 115 19.70 -9.82 -1.81
C ASP A 115 20.97 -9.83 -2.67
N ASN A 116 21.04 -8.97 -3.68
CA ASN A 116 22.24 -8.84 -4.50
C ASN A 116 23.24 -7.92 -3.84
N ARG A 117 24.34 -8.47 -3.30
CA ARG A 117 25.40 -7.70 -2.63
C ARG A 117 26.13 -6.70 -3.54
N ASN A 118 26.02 -6.85 -4.86
CA ASN A 118 26.54 -5.89 -5.84
C ASN A 118 25.55 -4.75 -6.14
N SER A 119 24.31 -4.84 -5.65
CA SER A 119 23.33 -3.77 -5.82
C SER A 119 23.79 -2.47 -5.17
N PRO A 120 23.58 -1.32 -5.82
CA PRO A 120 23.98 -0.01 -5.30
C PRO A 120 23.46 0.28 -3.89
N ILE A 121 22.33 -0.27 -3.51
CA ILE A 121 21.69 -0.05 -2.21
C ILE A 121 22.62 -0.33 -1.03
N TRP A 122 23.52 -1.31 -1.17
CA TRP A 122 24.48 -1.67 -0.13
C TRP A 122 25.55 -0.60 0.13
N LYS A 123 25.85 0.22 -0.88
CA LYS A 123 26.74 1.37 -0.74
C LYS A 123 25.98 2.60 -0.28
N MET A 124 24.74 2.77 -0.76
CA MET A 124 23.91 3.92 -0.44
C MET A 124 23.54 3.97 1.04
N LYS A 125 23.19 2.83 1.64
CA LYS A 125 22.78 2.76 3.06
C LYS A 125 23.87 3.19 4.06
N ASP A 126 25.13 3.18 3.63
CA ASP A 126 26.28 3.58 4.45
C ASP A 126 26.87 4.93 4.01
N ASP A 127 26.30 5.58 2.99
CA ASP A 127 26.75 6.87 2.45
C ASP A 127 25.94 8.04 3.05
N PRO A 128 26.60 9.01 3.71
CA PRO A 128 25.92 10.19 4.26
C PRO A 128 25.14 11.04 3.26
N LYS A 129 25.37 10.85 1.96
CA LYS A 129 24.59 11.51 0.89
C LYS A 129 23.15 11.01 0.81
N PHE A 130 22.89 9.80 1.32
CA PHE A 130 21.59 9.15 1.30
C PHE A 130 21.09 8.88 2.74
N PRO A 131 20.83 9.93 3.53
CA PRO A 131 20.58 9.80 4.95
C PRO A 131 19.28 9.05 5.30
N TYR A 132 18.38 8.88 4.33
CA TYR A 132 17.13 8.17 4.52
C TYR A 132 17.21 6.70 4.10
N ILE A 133 18.31 6.23 3.48
CA ILE A 133 18.52 4.81 3.18
C ILE A 133 19.15 4.13 4.39
N THR A 134 18.31 3.49 5.19
CA THR A 134 18.71 2.88 6.47
C THR A 134 18.85 1.37 6.42
N ASP A 135 18.37 0.73 5.36
CA ASP A 135 18.40 -0.72 5.17
C ASP A 135 18.64 -1.07 3.69
N SER A 136 18.75 -2.36 3.41
CA SER A 136 18.96 -2.87 2.05
C SER A 136 17.69 -3.38 1.37
N HIS A 137 16.52 -3.09 1.91
CA HIS A 137 15.27 -3.49 1.28
C HIS A 137 15.08 -2.75 -0.04
N PHE A 138 15.22 -3.49 -1.14
CA PHE A 138 15.25 -2.93 -2.47
C PHE A 138 14.71 -3.94 -3.48
N CYS A 139 13.39 -3.93 -3.68
CA CYS A 139 12.69 -4.74 -4.66
C CYS A 139 12.17 -3.83 -5.77
N ASN A 140 12.34 -4.26 -7.02
CA ASN A 140 11.83 -3.51 -8.15
C ASN A 140 11.56 -4.42 -9.35
N ASN A 141 10.63 -4.02 -10.20
CA ASN A 141 10.24 -4.75 -11.38
C ASN A 141 9.80 -3.78 -12.50
N PRO A 142 10.03 -4.14 -13.77
CA PRO A 142 9.43 -3.42 -14.88
C PRO A 142 7.91 -3.50 -14.80
N ILE A 143 7.23 -2.38 -14.88
CA ILE A 143 5.76 -2.27 -14.85
C ILE A 143 5.18 -1.81 -16.19
N GLY A 144 6.04 -1.48 -17.15
CA GLY A 144 5.71 -1.05 -18.49
C GLY A 144 6.95 -0.62 -19.24
N LYS A 145 6.81 -0.25 -20.52
CA LYS A 145 7.93 0.24 -21.33
C LYS A 145 8.50 1.53 -20.72
N GLY A 146 9.79 1.49 -20.39
CA GLY A 146 10.50 2.63 -19.79
C GLY A 146 10.02 2.98 -18.37
N ALA A 147 9.37 2.05 -17.66
CA ALA A 147 8.86 2.28 -16.32
C ALA A 147 9.18 1.11 -15.38
N VAL A 148 9.65 1.43 -14.19
CA VAL A 148 10.00 0.47 -13.13
C VAL A 148 9.28 0.85 -11.85
N GLY A 149 8.61 -0.12 -11.24
CA GLY A 149 7.98 -0.01 -9.93
C GLY A 149 8.93 -0.47 -8.83
N PHE A 150 8.91 0.21 -7.69
CA PHE A 150 9.77 -0.03 -6.55
C PHE A 150 8.94 -0.34 -5.30
N ASN A 151 9.42 -1.31 -4.53
CA ASN A 151 9.09 -1.55 -3.15
C ASN A 151 10.43 -1.51 -2.40
N ALA A 152 10.79 -0.35 -1.87
CA ALA A 152 12.14 -0.09 -1.37
C ALA A 152 12.13 0.81 -0.13
N GLY A 153 13.05 0.51 0.81
CA GLY A 153 13.27 1.26 2.04
C GLY A 153 12.14 1.08 3.05
N HIS A 154 12.37 0.25 4.06
CA HIS A 154 11.39 0.09 5.15
C HIS A 154 11.19 1.40 5.91
N LEU A 155 9.95 1.65 6.26
CA LEU A 155 9.59 2.67 7.23
C LEU A 155 9.71 2.09 8.64
N PRO A 156 10.03 2.90 9.66
CA PRO A 156 9.90 2.48 11.04
C PRO A 156 8.48 1.96 11.32
N GLU A 157 8.35 1.11 12.31
CA GLU A 157 7.04 0.67 12.78
C GLU A 157 6.17 1.88 13.15
N PHE A 158 4.94 1.86 12.68
CA PHE A 158 3.94 2.88 12.99
C PHE A 158 2.54 2.26 12.93
N VAL A 159 1.61 2.84 13.66
CA VAL A 159 0.21 2.42 13.62
C VAL A 159 -0.46 3.08 12.41
N GLY A 160 -0.72 2.30 11.36
CA GLY A 160 -1.28 2.78 10.09
C GLY A 160 -2.68 3.38 10.19
N THR A 161 -3.42 3.05 11.25
CA THR A 161 -4.75 3.61 11.57
C THR A 161 -4.69 4.91 12.37
N ASP A 162 -3.50 5.32 12.85
CA ASP A 162 -3.29 6.65 13.45
C ASP A 162 -2.94 7.66 12.34
N PRO A 163 -3.76 8.71 12.11
CA PRO A 163 -3.55 9.64 11.02
C PRO A 163 -2.30 10.51 11.17
N GLU A 164 -1.83 10.77 12.38
CA GLU A 164 -0.61 11.55 12.61
C GLU A 164 0.63 10.72 12.32
N GLU A 165 0.64 9.46 12.78
CA GLU A 165 1.72 8.52 12.50
C GLU A 165 1.80 8.20 10.99
N LEU A 166 0.67 7.91 10.36
CA LEU A 166 0.57 7.69 8.93
C LEU A 166 1.10 8.90 8.13
N SER A 167 0.78 10.11 8.55
CA SER A 167 1.28 11.33 7.90
C SER A 167 2.80 11.47 8.00
N LYS A 168 3.38 11.18 9.16
CA LYS A 168 4.84 11.15 9.37
C LYS A 168 5.50 10.07 8.49
N ALA A 169 4.90 8.88 8.43
CA ALA A 169 5.37 7.77 7.60
C ALA A 169 5.38 8.13 6.11
N TYR A 170 4.32 8.76 5.59
CA TYR A 170 4.29 9.26 4.21
C TYR A 170 5.38 10.29 3.92
N MET A 171 5.60 11.25 4.83
CA MET A 171 6.65 12.26 4.65
C MET A 171 8.05 11.63 4.62
N LEU A 172 8.32 10.67 5.50
CA LEU A 172 9.58 9.92 5.53
C LEU A 172 9.73 9.04 4.28
N GLY A 173 8.67 8.33 3.89
CA GLY A 173 8.67 7.47 2.72
C GLY A 173 9.02 8.22 1.43
N ARG A 174 8.50 9.45 1.26
CA ARG A 174 8.85 10.31 0.12
C ARG A 174 10.32 10.70 0.10
N LYS A 175 10.93 10.93 1.26
CA LYS A 175 12.37 11.21 1.35
C LYS A 175 13.20 9.98 0.99
N LYS A 176 12.80 8.80 1.49
CA LYS A 176 13.43 7.52 1.11
C LYS A 176 13.33 7.27 -0.40
N ALA A 177 12.14 7.44 -0.98
CA ALA A 177 11.93 7.29 -2.41
C ALA A 177 12.73 8.30 -3.27
N HIS A 178 13.01 9.48 -2.73
CA HIS A 178 13.87 10.47 -3.40
C HIS A 178 15.34 10.08 -3.35
N ASP A 179 15.79 9.44 -2.28
CA ASP A 179 17.20 9.01 -2.11
C ASP A 179 17.50 7.76 -2.96
N VAL A 180 16.49 6.93 -3.26
CA VAL A 180 16.60 5.74 -4.13
C VAL A 180 16.70 6.15 -5.61
#